data_42769a7ee3b5804b247a3ddd9db3a0e5
#
_entry.id   42769a7ee3b5804b247a3ddd9db3a0e5
#
_cell.length_a   1.000
_cell.length_b   1.000
_cell.length_c   1.000
_cell.angle_alpha   90.00
_cell.angle_beta   90.00
_cell.angle_gamma   90.00
#
_symmetry.space_group_name_H-M   'P 1'
#
loop_
_entity.id
_entity.type
_entity.pdbx_description
1 polymer ?
#
loop_
_entity_poly.entity_id
_entity_poly.type
_entity_poly.pdbx_seq_one_letter_code
_entity_poly.pdbx_strand_id
1 'polypeptide(L)'
;DPDESPEDDDDSSSEEEDEEEEDDEKKPKKKGKKKKKKVTKWEVKTFVNFPELPNVKTYGEWKLNILRIMAGICNKPDDAVIWIKQAFDGKYPIEELRKKQTNNWRCLDVNLSIALSEKLMIAKNDNKSTPWLKQLVCEIQVEEGLAQQDNRFLMGREIIRHIGIWAAVESDHGQKYN
;
A
#
# COMPACT_ATOMS: atom_id res chain seq x y z
N ASP A 1 23.52 4.97 48.18
CA ASP A 1 22.66 6.02 48.81
C ASP A 1 22.43 7.17 47.86
N PRO A 2 21.33 7.85 47.96
CA PRO A 2 20.07 7.53 47.25
C PRO A 2 19.53 8.75 46.48
N ASP A 3 18.31 8.51 45.95
CA ASP A 3 17.26 9.53 45.80
C ASP A 3 17.31 10.45 44.57
N GLU A 4 16.32 10.50 43.84
CA GLU A 4 15.04 11.16 43.87
C GLU A 4 14.36 11.10 42.52
N SER A 5 13.16 10.58 42.51
CA SER A 5 12.13 10.94 41.51
C SER A 5 11.66 12.38 41.76
N PRO A 6 11.10 12.99 40.77
CA PRO A 6 9.75 13.52 41.00
C PRO A 6 8.73 13.10 39.96
N GLU A 7 7.61 12.71 40.48
CA GLU A 7 6.29 12.78 39.91
C GLU A 7 5.96 14.26 39.63
N ASP A 8 5.30 14.50 38.52
CA ASP A 8 4.45 15.69 38.43
C ASP A 8 3.19 15.36 37.63
N ASP A 9 2.13 15.29 38.42
CA ASP A 9 0.74 15.51 38.08
C ASP A 9 0.52 16.89 37.43
N ASP A 10 -0.38 16.96 36.48
CA ASP A 10 -1.27 18.11 36.24
C ASP A 10 -2.33 17.70 35.24
N ASP A 11 -3.48 17.38 35.60
CA ASP A 11 -4.68 18.05 36.10
C ASP A 11 -4.87 19.46 35.55
N SER A 12 -5.83 19.61 34.69
CA SER A 12 -6.59 20.82 34.45
C SER A 12 -7.72 20.54 33.47
N SER A 13 -8.89 20.24 33.95
CA SER A 13 -9.88 21.24 34.36
C SER A 13 -10.59 21.90 33.17
N SER A 14 -11.78 21.38 32.97
CA SER A 14 -12.98 21.95 32.43
C SER A 14 -13.20 23.43 32.80
N GLU A 15 -13.60 24.21 31.85
CA GLU A 15 -14.51 25.35 32.12
C GLU A 15 -15.64 25.34 31.09
N GLU A 16 -16.82 25.09 31.66
CA GLU A 16 -18.10 25.41 31.09
C GLU A 16 -18.31 26.94 31.31
N GLU A 17 -18.73 27.65 30.30
CA GLU A 17 -19.45 28.88 30.49
C GLU A 17 -20.76 28.85 29.70
N ASP A 18 -21.83 28.77 30.48
CA ASP A 18 -23.19 29.21 30.17
C ASP A 18 -23.25 30.71 30.02
N GLU A 19 -23.95 31.21 29.02
CA GLU A 19 -24.77 32.42 29.14
C GLU A 19 -25.81 32.48 28.02
N GLU A 20 -26.91 32.39 28.36
CA GLU A 20 -28.30 32.90 28.40
C GLU A 20 -28.70 33.86 27.28
N GLU A 21 -29.85 33.42 26.69
CA GLU A 21 -31.07 34.16 26.29
C GLU A 21 -30.94 35.52 25.59
N GLU A 22 -31.55 35.57 24.39
CA GLU A 22 -32.73 36.40 24.16
C GLU A 22 -33.46 36.08 22.84
N ASP A 23 -34.72 36.05 23.00
CA ASP A 23 -35.92 35.94 22.16
C ASP A 23 -35.87 36.80 20.89
N ASP A 24 -36.26 36.32 19.71
CA ASP A 24 -37.47 36.74 19.01
C ASP A 24 -37.57 36.24 17.55
N GLU A 25 -38.81 36.05 17.12
CA GLU A 25 -39.36 35.98 15.78
C GLU A 25 -39.29 34.70 14.95
N LYS A 26 -40.41 34.05 14.92
CA LYS A 26 -40.96 33.00 14.05
C LYS A 26 -40.78 33.27 12.57
N LYS A 27 -40.00 32.40 11.90
CA LYS A 27 -40.22 31.99 10.52
C LYS A 27 -40.05 30.49 10.35
N PRO A 28 -40.91 29.77 9.65
CA PRO A 28 -40.81 28.31 9.53
C PRO A 28 -39.66 27.94 8.60
N LYS A 29 -38.49 27.65 9.15
CA LYS A 29 -37.38 27.09 8.42
C LYS A 29 -37.68 25.62 8.10
N LYS A 30 -37.90 25.31 6.83
CA LYS A 30 -37.85 23.94 6.30
C LYS A 30 -36.61 23.23 6.81
N LYS A 31 -36.78 22.28 7.74
CA LYS A 31 -35.74 21.39 8.19
C LYS A 31 -35.33 20.48 7.03
N GLY A 32 -34.38 20.90 6.22
CA GLY A 32 -33.66 20.03 5.32
C GLY A 32 -32.95 18.97 6.14
N LYS A 33 -33.48 17.75 6.17
CA LYS A 33 -32.79 16.60 6.73
C LYS A 33 -31.47 16.45 5.98
N LYS A 34 -30.36 16.98 6.54
CA LYS A 34 -29.01 16.64 6.10
C LYS A 34 -28.87 15.14 6.32
N LYS A 35 -29.00 14.34 5.24
CA LYS A 35 -28.61 12.94 5.25
C LYS A 35 -27.14 12.89 5.69
N LYS A 36 -26.88 12.49 6.91
CA LYS A 36 -25.53 12.17 7.37
C LYS A 36 -25.02 11.09 6.39
N LYS A 37 -24.08 11.44 5.51
CA LYS A 37 -23.36 10.46 4.70
C LYS A 37 -22.74 9.48 5.70
N LYS A 38 -23.21 8.23 5.74
CA LYS A 38 -22.54 7.14 6.47
C LYS A 38 -21.12 7.09 5.91
N VAL A 39 -20.15 7.50 6.71
CA VAL A 39 -18.75 7.28 6.38
C VAL A 39 -18.55 5.77 6.43
N THR A 40 -18.52 5.15 5.26
CA THR A 40 -18.22 3.71 5.17
C THR A 40 -16.80 3.51 5.65
N LYS A 41 -16.65 2.69 6.71
CA LYS A 41 -15.35 2.31 7.24
C LYS A 41 -14.54 1.66 6.10
N TRP A 42 -13.27 2.06 5.98
CA TRP A 42 -12.37 1.43 5.03
C TRP A 42 -12.15 -0.03 5.41
N GLU A 43 -12.40 -0.92 4.46
CA GLU A 43 -12.19 -2.35 4.63
C GLU A 43 -11.23 -2.84 3.56
N VAL A 44 -10.25 -3.62 3.99
CA VAL A 44 -9.27 -4.30 3.13
C VAL A 44 -9.36 -5.78 3.40
N LYS A 45 -9.57 -6.56 2.35
CA LYS A 45 -9.57 -8.03 2.41
C LYS A 45 -8.14 -8.55 2.25
N THR A 46 -7.89 -9.76 2.70
CA THR A 46 -6.64 -10.47 2.41
C THR A 46 -6.59 -10.91 0.95
N PHE A 47 -5.39 -10.95 0.38
CA PHE A 47 -5.22 -11.50 -0.97
C PHE A 47 -5.47 -13.01 -0.96
N VAL A 48 -6.37 -13.43 -1.82
CA VAL A 48 -6.65 -14.85 -2.07
C VAL A 48 -6.29 -15.14 -3.50
N ASN A 49 -5.56 -16.24 -3.76
CA ASN A 49 -5.15 -16.65 -5.10
C ASN A 49 -4.37 -15.55 -5.86
N PHE A 50 -3.35 -14.98 -5.22
CA PHE A 50 -2.47 -14.02 -5.89
C PHE A 50 -1.80 -14.68 -7.10
N PRO A 51 -1.72 -14.00 -8.27
CA PRO A 51 -1.20 -14.61 -9.49
C PRO A 51 0.28 -14.97 -9.38
N GLU A 52 0.69 -15.98 -10.11
CA GLU A 52 2.09 -16.34 -10.26
C GLU A 52 2.89 -15.17 -10.85
N LEU A 53 4.19 -15.15 -10.57
CA LEU A 53 5.07 -14.10 -11.10
C LEU A 53 5.09 -14.15 -12.63
N PRO A 54 5.10 -13.01 -13.30
CA PRO A 54 5.04 -12.96 -14.75
C PRO A 54 6.38 -13.35 -15.36
N ASN A 55 6.37 -13.74 -16.61
CA ASN A 55 7.51 -13.63 -17.51
C ASN A 55 7.33 -12.42 -18.43
N VAL A 56 8.33 -12.11 -19.25
CA VAL A 56 8.29 -10.94 -20.15
C VAL A 56 7.03 -10.94 -21.03
N LYS A 57 6.64 -12.10 -21.56
CA LYS A 57 5.48 -12.23 -22.47
C LYS A 57 4.16 -12.04 -21.73
N THR A 58 4.08 -12.48 -20.47
CA THR A 58 2.85 -12.45 -19.67
C THR A 58 2.76 -11.21 -18.76
N TYR A 59 3.79 -10.36 -18.74
CA TYR A 59 3.85 -9.20 -17.85
C TYR A 59 2.65 -8.24 -18.03
N GLY A 60 2.24 -7.99 -19.28
CA GLY A 60 1.08 -7.14 -19.56
C GLY A 60 -0.23 -7.69 -18.97
N GLU A 61 -0.48 -8.98 -19.12
CA GLU A 61 -1.65 -9.64 -18.54
C GLU A 61 -1.58 -9.69 -17.02
N TRP A 62 -0.40 -9.98 -16.47
CA TRP A 62 -0.16 -9.97 -15.04
C TRP A 62 -0.47 -8.61 -14.43
N LYS A 63 0.03 -7.52 -15.04
CA LYS A 63 -0.28 -6.15 -14.63
C LYS A 63 -1.79 -5.89 -14.59
N LEU A 64 -2.53 -6.29 -15.62
CA LEU A 64 -3.99 -6.15 -15.67
C LEU A 64 -4.68 -6.95 -14.56
N ASN A 65 -4.20 -8.15 -14.26
CA ASN A 65 -4.73 -8.98 -13.19
C ASN A 65 -4.49 -8.33 -11.81
N ILE A 66 -3.29 -7.76 -11.56
CA ILE A 66 -3.03 -7.00 -10.34
C ILE A 66 -4.00 -5.83 -10.20
N LEU A 67 -4.24 -5.05 -11.27
CA LEU A 67 -5.19 -3.95 -11.23
C LEU A 67 -6.62 -4.42 -10.87
N ARG A 68 -7.07 -5.56 -11.42
CA ARG A 68 -8.39 -6.14 -11.09
C ARG A 68 -8.46 -6.62 -9.64
N ILE A 69 -7.42 -7.28 -9.15
CA ILE A 69 -7.34 -7.73 -7.76
C ILE A 69 -7.40 -6.52 -6.83
N MET A 70 -6.63 -5.46 -7.12
CA MET A 70 -6.62 -4.24 -6.32
C MET A 70 -7.98 -3.55 -6.30
N ALA A 71 -8.70 -3.52 -7.42
CA ALA A 71 -10.07 -3.00 -7.47
C ALA A 71 -11.06 -3.82 -6.62
N GLY A 72 -10.85 -5.13 -6.50
CA GLY A 72 -11.75 -6.03 -5.77
C GLY A 72 -11.46 -6.20 -4.28
N ILE A 73 -10.27 -5.77 -3.82
CA ILE A 73 -9.78 -6.10 -2.46
C ILE A 73 -10.24 -5.11 -1.39
N CYS A 74 -10.63 -3.92 -1.78
CA CYS A 74 -11.09 -2.89 -0.85
C CYS A 74 -12.39 -2.23 -1.33
N ASN A 75 -13.05 -1.52 -0.43
CA ASN A 75 -14.30 -0.80 -0.73
C ASN A 75 -14.08 0.55 -1.41
N LYS A 76 -12.87 0.82 -1.93
CA LYS A 76 -12.50 2.00 -2.72
C LYS A 76 -11.72 1.57 -3.98
N PRO A 77 -12.40 0.94 -4.95
CA PRO A 77 -11.75 0.31 -6.09
C PRO A 77 -10.95 1.30 -6.95
N ASP A 78 -11.51 2.47 -7.24
CA ASP A 78 -10.86 3.47 -8.11
C ASP A 78 -9.60 4.03 -7.45
N ASP A 79 -9.67 4.35 -6.16
CA ASP A 79 -8.52 4.83 -5.41
C ASP A 79 -7.42 3.76 -5.35
N ALA A 80 -7.78 2.48 -5.18
CA ALA A 80 -6.84 1.38 -5.16
C ALA A 80 -6.12 1.18 -6.51
N VAL A 81 -6.86 1.30 -7.61
CA VAL A 81 -6.29 1.23 -8.96
C VAL A 81 -5.35 2.40 -9.24
N ILE A 82 -5.72 3.62 -8.85
CA ILE A 82 -4.83 4.80 -8.99
C ILE A 82 -3.56 4.60 -8.17
N TRP A 83 -3.70 4.15 -6.94
CA TRP A 83 -2.61 3.93 -6.00
C TRP A 83 -1.59 2.90 -6.51
N ILE A 84 -2.07 1.74 -7.02
CA ILE A 84 -1.17 0.70 -7.51
C ILE A 84 -0.55 1.04 -8.87
N LYS A 85 -1.22 1.84 -9.71
CA LYS A 85 -0.67 2.31 -10.98
C LYS A 85 0.63 3.10 -10.80
N GLN A 86 0.83 3.78 -9.67
CA GLN A 86 2.07 4.47 -9.34
C GLN A 86 3.27 3.50 -9.31
N ALA A 87 3.06 2.26 -8.85
CA ALA A 87 4.11 1.25 -8.84
C ALA A 87 4.49 0.79 -10.26
N PHE A 88 3.55 0.80 -11.18
CA PHE A 88 3.78 0.43 -12.59
C PHE A 88 4.30 1.57 -13.46
N ASP A 89 4.21 2.81 -12.98
CA ASP A 89 4.70 3.98 -13.73
C ASP A 89 6.19 4.18 -13.47
N GLY A 90 7.03 3.85 -14.46
CA GLY A 90 8.47 3.99 -14.37
C GLY A 90 8.96 5.43 -14.09
N LYS A 91 8.11 6.44 -14.35
CA LYS A 91 8.41 7.85 -14.06
C LYS A 91 8.08 8.26 -12.62
N TYR A 92 7.27 7.47 -11.92
CA TYR A 92 6.93 7.76 -10.52
C TYR A 92 8.15 7.41 -9.63
N PRO A 93 8.68 8.35 -8.83
CA PRO A 93 9.89 8.12 -8.05
C PRO A 93 9.72 7.01 -7.02
N ILE A 94 10.71 6.14 -6.89
CA ILE A 94 10.67 5.02 -5.93
C ILE A 94 10.64 5.54 -4.49
N GLU A 95 11.27 6.67 -4.22
CA GLU A 95 11.27 7.34 -2.91
C GLU A 95 9.86 7.75 -2.48
N GLU A 96 9.00 8.10 -3.44
CA GLU A 96 7.59 8.40 -3.16
C GLU A 96 6.80 7.13 -2.80
N LEU A 97 7.16 5.97 -3.35
CA LEU A 97 6.56 4.68 -2.96
C LEU A 97 6.95 4.30 -1.52
N ARG A 98 8.15 4.74 -1.08
CA ARG A 98 8.70 4.48 0.26
C ARG A 98 8.11 5.37 1.34
N LYS A 99 7.50 6.50 0.98
CA LYS A 99 6.94 7.43 1.97
C LYS A 99 5.87 6.77 2.83
N LYS A 100 5.89 7.15 4.10
CA LYS A 100 4.90 6.67 5.08
C LYS A 100 3.50 7.04 4.61
N GLN A 101 2.67 6.03 4.47
CA GLN A 101 1.28 6.17 4.05
C GLN A 101 0.35 6.17 5.26
N THR A 102 -0.91 6.58 5.04
CA THR A 102 -1.96 6.41 6.03
C THR A 102 -2.17 4.93 6.36
N ASN A 103 -2.65 4.62 7.56
CA ASN A 103 -2.74 3.25 8.06
C ASN A 103 -3.42 2.27 7.10
N ASN A 104 -4.47 2.69 6.41
CA ASN A 104 -5.21 1.81 5.50
C ASN A 104 -4.39 1.42 4.26
N TRP A 105 -3.73 2.39 3.62
CA TRP A 105 -2.85 2.14 2.49
C TRP A 105 -1.62 1.35 2.89
N ARG A 106 -1.10 1.62 4.09
CA ARG A 106 0.01 0.85 4.64
C ARG A 106 -0.36 -0.62 4.86
N CYS A 107 -1.54 -0.90 5.43
CA CYS A 107 -2.01 -2.27 5.59
C CYS A 107 -2.16 -2.98 4.24
N LEU A 108 -2.68 -2.29 3.23
CA LEU A 108 -2.82 -2.83 1.89
C LEU A 108 -1.46 -3.14 1.27
N ASP A 109 -0.48 -2.25 1.42
CA ASP A 109 0.88 -2.41 0.91
C ASP A 109 1.63 -3.57 1.59
N VAL A 110 1.47 -3.72 2.90
CA VAL A 110 2.01 -4.86 3.67
C VAL A 110 1.39 -6.18 3.21
N ASN A 111 0.07 -6.25 3.06
CA ASN A 111 -0.60 -7.44 2.57
C ASN A 111 -0.12 -7.81 1.16
N LEU A 112 0.07 -6.81 0.30
CA LEU A 112 0.61 -7.00 -1.04
C LEU A 112 2.06 -7.51 -0.99
N SER A 113 2.89 -6.97 -0.09
CA SER A 113 4.27 -7.44 0.12
C SER A 113 4.28 -8.92 0.54
N ILE A 114 3.43 -9.31 1.48
CA ILE A 114 3.33 -10.71 1.94
C ILE A 114 2.96 -11.64 0.77
N ALA A 115 1.92 -11.29 0.00
CA ALA A 115 1.47 -12.11 -1.13
C ALA A 115 2.54 -12.25 -2.22
N LEU A 116 3.27 -11.17 -2.52
CA LEU A 116 4.38 -11.18 -3.49
C LEU A 116 5.57 -11.98 -2.96
N SER A 117 5.94 -11.82 -1.70
CA SER A 117 7.04 -12.56 -1.08
C SER A 117 6.78 -14.07 -1.08
N GLU A 118 5.55 -14.50 -0.85
CA GLU A 118 5.15 -15.90 -0.98
C GLU A 118 5.41 -16.43 -2.39
N LYS A 119 5.04 -15.69 -3.43
CA LYS A 119 5.27 -16.07 -4.83
C LYS A 119 6.76 -16.08 -5.19
N LEU A 120 7.53 -15.13 -4.67
CA LEU A 120 8.98 -15.09 -4.84
C LEU A 120 9.66 -16.31 -4.19
N MET A 121 9.21 -16.71 -3.00
CA MET A 121 9.72 -17.90 -2.32
C MET A 121 9.41 -19.18 -3.09
N ILE A 122 8.20 -19.31 -3.64
CA ILE A 122 7.82 -20.43 -4.51
C ILE A 122 8.75 -20.47 -5.73
N ALA A 123 8.91 -19.34 -6.42
CA ALA A 123 9.77 -19.23 -7.60
C ALA A 123 11.24 -19.54 -7.30
N LYS A 124 11.76 -19.16 -6.13
CA LYS A 124 13.11 -19.49 -5.69
C LYS A 124 13.35 -20.99 -5.56
N ASN A 125 12.38 -21.69 -5.00
CA ASN A 125 12.49 -23.12 -4.67
C ASN A 125 12.08 -24.03 -5.84
N ASP A 126 11.44 -23.49 -6.88
CA ASP A 126 11.03 -24.27 -8.04
C ASP A 126 12.23 -24.50 -8.98
N ASN A 127 12.59 -25.76 -9.17
CA ASN A 127 13.66 -26.16 -10.10
C ASN A 127 13.33 -25.84 -11.57
N LYS A 128 12.05 -25.63 -11.89
CA LYS A 128 11.58 -25.27 -13.24
C LYS A 128 11.58 -23.76 -13.47
N SER A 129 11.84 -22.96 -12.44
CA SER A 129 11.94 -21.52 -12.58
C SER A 129 13.05 -21.15 -13.54
N THR A 130 12.75 -20.22 -14.42
CA THR A 130 13.71 -19.71 -15.41
C THR A 130 14.88 -19.01 -14.73
N PRO A 131 16.08 -19.00 -15.31
CA PRO A 131 17.24 -18.31 -14.75
C PRO A 131 16.96 -16.86 -14.39
N TRP A 132 16.20 -16.17 -15.24
CA TRP A 132 15.84 -14.79 -15.03
C TRP A 132 14.95 -14.57 -13.79
N LEU A 133 13.99 -15.47 -13.57
CA LEU A 133 13.12 -15.37 -12.40
C LEU A 133 13.93 -15.57 -11.12
N LYS A 134 14.91 -16.46 -11.15
CA LYS A 134 15.84 -16.66 -10.04
C LYS A 134 16.70 -15.41 -9.78
N GLN A 135 17.15 -14.75 -10.85
CA GLN A 135 17.89 -13.50 -10.73
C GLN A 135 17.02 -12.39 -10.12
N LEU A 136 15.80 -12.20 -10.61
CA LEU A 136 14.84 -11.25 -10.05
C LEU A 136 14.63 -11.48 -8.55
N VAL A 137 14.46 -12.75 -8.14
CA VAL A 137 14.33 -13.11 -6.72
C VAL A 137 15.56 -12.70 -5.92
N CYS A 138 16.77 -12.94 -6.45
CA CYS A 138 18.01 -12.52 -5.80
C CYS A 138 18.09 -11.00 -5.66
N GLU A 139 17.75 -10.24 -6.69
CA GLU A 139 17.75 -8.76 -6.66
C GLU A 139 16.77 -8.24 -5.61
N ILE A 140 15.54 -8.77 -5.56
CA ILE A 140 14.56 -8.37 -4.55
C ILE A 140 15.06 -8.71 -3.13
N GLN A 141 15.75 -9.83 -2.93
CA GLN A 141 16.33 -10.18 -1.64
C GLN A 141 17.46 -9.22 -1.21
N VAL A 142 18.25 -8.72 -2.15
CA VAL A 142 19.23 -7.66 -1.88
C VAL A 142 18.54 -6.38 -1.43
N GLU A 143 17.48 -5.97 -2.12
CA GLU A 143 16.70 -4.77 -1.75
C GLU A 143 16.00 -4.94 -0.39
N GLU A 144 15.53 -6.14 -0.06
CA GLU A 144 15.02 -6.45 1.30
C GLU A 144 16.10 -6.28 2.36
N GLY A 145 17.31 -6.77 2.08
CA GLY A 145 18.45 -6.61 2.99
C GLY A 145 18.80 -5.13 3.21
N LEU A 146 18.80 -4.33 2.16
CA LEU A 146 19.01 -2.88 2.25
C LEU A 146 17.88 -2.18 3.03
N ALA A 147 16.64 -2.56 2.78
CA ALA A 147 15.50 -2.02 3.51
C ALA A 147 15.60 -2.33 5.03
N GLN A 148 16.04 -3.54 5.40
CA GLN A 148 16.24 -3.92 6.80
C GLN A 148 17.34 -3.10 7.47
N GLN A 149 18.43 -2.76 6.78
CA GLN A 149 19.46 -1.85 7.30
C GLN A 149 18.89 -0.46 7.63
N ASP A 150 17.88 -0.01 6.87
CA ASP A 150 17.14 1.21 7.12
C ASP A 150 16.00 1.05 8.14
N ASN A 151 15.95 -0.06 8.87
CA ASN A 151 14.87 -0.40 9.82
C ASN A 151 13.46 -0.33 9.21
N ARG A 152 13.30 -0.73 7.96
CA ARG A 152 12.02 -0.80 7.25
C ARG A 152 11.86 -2.14 6.53
N PHE A 153 10.66 -2.42 6.07
CA PHE A 153 10.37 -3.55 5.19
C PHE A 153 10.23 -3.06 3.75
N LEU A 154 10.58 -3.94 2.82
CA LEU A 154 10.29 -3.72 1.40
C LEU A 154 8.79 -3.86 1.19
N MET A 155 8.15 -2.79 0.71
CA MET A 155 6.70 -2.75 0.54
C MET A 155 6.25 -3.37 -0.78
N GLY A 156 5.00 -3.79 -0.86
CA GLY A 156 4.47 -4.48 -2.04
C GLY A 156 4.58 -3.67 -3.33
N ARG A 157 4.37 -2.35 -3.26
CA ARG A 157 4.54 -1.46 -4.42
C ARG A 157 5.99 -1.35 -4.88
N GLU A 158 6.96 -1.39 -3.96
CA GLU A 158 8.38 -1.42 -4.31
C GLU A 158 8.72 -2.73 -5.05
N ILE A 159 8.23 -3.87 -4.54
CA ILE A 159 8.42 -5.17 -5.19
C ILE A 159 7.84 -5.16 -6.62
N ILE A 160 6.62 -4.63 -6.79
CA ILE A 160 6.01 -4.49 -8.14
C ILE A 160 6.87 -3.61 -9.04
N ARG A 161 7.46 -2.53 -8.53
CA ARG A 161 8.36 -1.67 -9.27
C ARG A 161 9.60 -2.45 -9.75
N HIS A 162 10.22 -3.23 -8.90
CA HIS A 162 11.37 -4.06 -9.27
C HIS A 162 11.01 -5.09 -10.34
N ILE A 163 9.86 -5.76 -10.22
CA ILE A 163 9.34 -6.67 -11.25
C ILE A 163 9.15 -5.94 -12.59
N GLY A 164 8.61 -4.71 -12.56
CA GLY A 164 8.38 -3.90 -13.75
C GLY A 164 9.67 -3.46 -14.45
N ILE A 165 10.63 -2.96 -13.69
CA ILE A 165 11.96 -2.58 -14.21
C ILE A 165 12.62 -3.78 -14.85
N TRP A 166 12.57 -4.91 -14.17
CA TRP A 166 13.18 -6.13 -14.64
C TRP A 166 12.52 -6.64 -15.93
N ALA A 167 11.19 -6.64 -16.04
CA ALA A 167 10.46 -7.03 -17.25
C ALA A 167 10.78 -6.11 -18.44
N ALA A 168 11.03 -4.82 -18.21
CA ALA A 168 11.43 -3.87 -19.25
C ALA A 168 12.84 -4.17 -19.78
N VAL A 169 13.80 -4.43 -18.91
CA VAL A 169 15.19 -4.76 -19.29
C VAL A 169 15.25 -6.02 -20.15
N GLU A 170 14.55 -7.05 -19.77
CA GLU A 170 14.48 -8.30 -20.53
C GLU A 170 13.79 -8.13 -21.89
N SER A 171 12.76 -7.29 -21.98
CA SER A 171 12.12 -6.95 -23.26
C SER A 171 13.10 -6.32 -24.23
N ASP A 172 13.95 -5.41 -23.77
CA ASP A 172 14.95 -4.73 -24.57
C ASP A 172 16.08 -5.67 -25.02
N HIS A 173 16.48 -6.61 -24.16
CA HIS A 173 17.46 -7.64 -24.51
C HIS A 173 16.91 -8.61 -25.56
N GLY A 174 15.66 -9.02 -25.45
CA GLY A 174 15.02 -9.91 -26.42
C GLY A 174 14.86 -9.32 -27.81
N GLN A 175 14.76 -7.99 -27.95
CA GLN A 175 14.68 -7.30 -29.25
C GLN A 175 16.03 -7.16 -29.96
N LYS A 176 17.15 -7.24 -29.25
CA LYS A 176 18.50 -7.09 -29.85
C LYS A 176 19.02 -8.37 -30.50
N TYR A 177 18.38 -9.51 -30.28
CA TYR A 177 18.83 -10.83 -30.77
C TYR A 177 17.85 -11.50 -31.77
N ASN A 178 16.82 -10.79 -32.22
CA ASN A 178 15.94 -11.16 -33.32
C ASN A 178 16.15 -10.24 -34.54
#